data_8a7a1d17302d63ec61422fc9a0cf79f3
#
_entry.id   8a7a1d17302d63ec61422fc9a0cf79f3
#
_cell.length_a   1.000
_cell.length_b   1.000
_cell.length_c   1.000
_cell.angle_alpha   90.00
_cell.angle_beta   90.00
_cell.angle_gamma   90.00
#
_symmetry.space_group_name_H-M   'P 1'
#
loop_
_entity.id
_entity.type
_entity.pdbx_description
1 polymer ?
#
loop_
_entity_poly.entity_id
_entity_poly.type
_entity_poly.pdbx_seq_one_letter_code
_entity_poly.pdbx_strand_id
1 'polypeptide(L)'
;MTREEVSERTSINEATIYRLESARVQRPQKRTLAALLDLYGVTDPHRAELLELGRDGVQQGWMQPYHSELPEEYTTYIAFEAEARSVSNYESLFVPGLLQTEAYAHAVITGVLPMASEREVEQRVRARIERQRLLSEPGTLKLWAILDEAALHRQVRGRDVMRRQLNHMIKAANEPNMIVQIIPYSAGAHAGMPGSFALLEFPNPADPDVVHIDSLAGDLFLEKEADIRRYRLLFEHLRAI
;
A
#
# COMPACT_ATOMS: atom_id res chain seq x y z
N MET A 1 -28.66 -16.66 -3.89
CA MET A 1 -28.54 -15.21 -3.66
C MET A 1 -28.10 -14.55 -4.97
N THR A 2 -28.66 -13.40 -5.30
CA THR A 2 -28.19 -12.59 -6.43
C THR A 2 -26.88 -11.90 -6.07
N ARG A 3 -26.12 -11.40 -7.06
CA ARG A 3 -24.88 -10.64 -6.80
C ARG A 3 -25.15 -9.36 -6.01
N GLU A 4 -26.29 -8.72 -6.27
CA GLU A 4 -26.76 -7.56 -5.54
C GLU A 4 -26.96 -7.87 -4.05
N GLU A 5 -27.68 -8.96 -3.72
CA GLU A 5 -27.86 -9.42 -2.33
C GLU A 5 -26.54 -9.76 -1.63
N VAL A 6 -25.58 -10.36 -2.36
CA VAL A 6 -24.25 -10.65 -1.84
C VAL A 6 -23.46 -9.35 -1.59
N SER A 7 -23.53 -8.40 -2.53
CA SER A 7 -22.90 -7.09 -2.41
C SER A 7 -23.40 -6.32 -1.19
N GLU A 8 -24.71 -6.25 -0.99
CA GLU A 8 -25.32 -5.59 0.16
C GLU A 8 -24.88 -6.19 1.51
N ARG A 9 -24.79 -7.53 1.58
CA ARG A 9 -24.48 -8.25 2.83
C ARG A 9 -23.00 -8.31 3.15
N THR A 10 -22.12 -8.21 2.16
CA THR A 10 -20.68 -8.32 2.32
C THR A 10 -19.94 -7.00 2.14
N SER A 11 -20.63 -5.97 1.63
CA SER A 11 -20.01 -4.71 1.18
C SER A 11 -18.95 -4.89 0.06
N ILE A 12 -18.96 -6.03 -0.64
CA ILE A 12 -18.11 -6.31 -1.79
C ILE A 12 -18.82 -5.82 -3.04
N ASN A 13 -18.11 -5.09 -3.91
CA ASN A 13 -18.69 -4.61 -5.17
C ASN A 13 -19.13 -5.78 -6.06
N GLU A 14 -20.31 -5.66 -6.70
CA GLU A 14 -20.86 -6.68 -7.61
C GLU A 14 -19.91 -7.07 -8.76
N ALA A 15 -19.16 -6.11 -9.29
CA ALA A 15 -18.15 -6.37 -10.30
C ALA A 15 -17.05 -7.30 -9.79
N THR A 16 -16.65 -7.17 -8.53
CA THR A 16 -15.67 -8.06 -7.88
C THR A 16 -16.25 -9.47 -7.69
N ILE A 17 -17.52 -9.56 -7.25
CA ILE A 17 -18.24 -10.85 -7.12
C ILE A 17 -18.34 -11.54 -8.48
N TYR A 18 -18.75 -10.82 -9.53
CA TYR A 18 -18.83 -11.36 -10.90
C TYR A 18 -17.50 -11.93 -11.39
N ARG A 19 -16.39 -11.24 -11.11
CA ARG A 19 -15.06 -11.69 -11.54
C ARG A 19 -14.59 -12.93 -10.81
N LEU A 20 -14.87 -13.01 -9.50
CA LEU A 20 -14.60 -14.23 -8.72
C LEU A 20 -15.40 -15.42 -9.27
N GLU A 21 -16.68 -15.26 -9.48
CA GLU A 21 -17.55 -16.31 -10.03
C GLU A 21 -17.16 -16.73 -11.45
N SER A 22 -16.67 -15.79 -12.26
CA SER A 22 -16.26 -16.05 -13.65
C SER A 22 -14.81 -16.50 -13.80
N ALA A 23 -14.11 -16.78 -12.69
CA ALA A 23 -12.68 -17.12 -12.64
C ALA A 23 -11.76 -16.10 -13.36
N ARG A 24 -12.21 -14.84 -13.44
CA ARG A 24 -11.43 -13.74 -14.03
C ARG A 24 -10.48 -13.09 -13.02
N VAL A 25 -10.61 -13.42 -11.75
CA VAL A 25 -9.66 -13.08 -10.69
C VAL A 25 -8.83 -14.33 -10.41
N GLN A 26 -7.57 -14.29 -10.73
CA GLN A 26 -6.65 -15.39 -10.42
C GLN A 26 -6.27 -15.40 -8.95
N ARG A 27 -6.46 -14.27 -8.24
CA ARG A 27 -6.00 -14.05 -6.86
C ARG A 27 -7.05 -13.27 -6.07
N PRO A 28 -8.05 -13.93 -5.47
CA PRO A 28 -9.04 -13.27 -4.64
C PRO A 28 -8.39 -12.76 -3.35
N GLN A 29 -8.73 -11.55 -2.94
CA GLN A 29 -8.29 -11.02 -1.66
C GLN A 29 -8.80 -11.89 -0.51
N LYS A 30 -7.94 -12.17 0.48
CA LYS A 30 -8.27 -13.01 1.64
C LYS A 30 -9.55 -12.54 2.36
N ARG A 31 -9.69 -11.22 2.58
CA ARG A 31 -10.87 -10.66 3.25
C ARG A 31 -12.13 -10.81 2.40
N THR A 32 -12.03 -10.62 1.07
CA THR A 32 -13.15 -10.82 0.14
C THR A 32 -13.58 -12.28 0.14
N LEU A 33 -12.61 -13.19 0.07
CA LEU A 33 -12.87 -14.62 0.15
C LEU A 33 -13.45 -15.00 1.51
N ALA A 34 -12.88 -14.51 2.62
CA ALA A 34 -13.38 -14.76 3.96
C ALA A 34 -14.82 -14.27 4.15
N ALA A 35 -15.14 -13.05 3.70
CA ALA A 35 -16.50 -12.50 3.78
C ALA A 35 -17.52 -13.31 2.98
N LEU A 36 -17.13 -13.81 1.80
CA LEU A 36 -17.97 -14.71 1.00
C LEU A 36 -18.16 -16.07 1.67
N LEU A 37 -17.09 -16.65 2.24
CA LEU A 37 -17.17 -17.92 2.97
C LEU A 37 -18.05 -17.80 4.21
N ASP A 38 -17.98 -16.69 4.94
CA ASP A 38 -18.85 -16.40 6.08
C ASP A 38 -20.31 -16.27 5.64
N LEU A 39 -20.56 -15.53 4.56
CA LEU A 39 -21.91 -15.36 4.00
C LEU A 39 -22.54 -16.69 3.56
N TYR A 40 -21.73 -17.56 2.96
CA TYR A 40 -22.18 -18.87 2.47
C TYR A 40 -22.16 -19.96 3.55
N GLY A 41 -21.77 -19.63 4.79
CA GLY A 41 -21.75 -20.56 5.91
C GLY A 41 -20.74 -21.68 5.80
N VAL A 42 -19.63 -21.43 5.09
CA VAL A 42 -18.54 -22.41 4.94
C VAL A 42 -17.74 -22.48 6.23
N THR A 43 -17.74 -23.67 6.85
CA THR A 43 -17.05 -23.91 8.13
C THR A 43 -15.78 -24.74 7.95
N ASP A 44 -14.94 -24.83 8.98
CA ASP A 44 -13.76 -25.67 9.00
C ASP A 44 -14.15 -27.19 8.85
N PRO A 45 -13.33 -28.01 8.16
CA PRO A 45 -12.01 -27.71 7.59
C PRO A 45 -12.02 -27.06 6.20
N HIS A 46 -13.17 -27.05 5.51
CA HIS A 46 -13.29 -26.59 4.11
C HIS A 46 -12.96 -25.08 3.96
N ARG A 47 -13.31 -24.31 4.99
CA ARG A 47 -12.97 -22.89 5.05
C ARG A 47 -11.45 -22.64 5.01
N ALA A 48 -10.69 -23.39 5.83
CA ALA A 48 -9.24 -23.28 5.88
C ALA A 48 -8.61 -23.64 4.52
N GLU A 49 -9.07 -24.73 3.89
CA GLU A 49 -8.61 -25.19 2.58
C GLU A 49 -8.84 -24.13 1.49
N LEU A 50 -10.04 -23.53 1.43
CA LEU A 50 -10.36 -22.50 0.44
C LEU A 50 -9.59 -21.19 0.66
N LEU A 51 -9.33 -20.82 1.93
CA LEU A 51 -8.48 -19.69 2.25
C LEU A 51 -7.00 -19.95 1.89
N GLU A 52 -6.51 -21.16 2.06
CA GLU A 52 -5.17 -21.57 1.62
C GLU A 52 -5.06 -21.56 0.09
N LEU A 53 -6.03 -22.11 -0.63
CA LEU A 53 -6.06 -22.06 -2.10
C LEU A 53 -6.06 -20.61 -2.63
N GLY A 54 -6.84 -19.73 -2.00
CA GLY A 54 -6.81 -18.30 -2.32
C GLY A 54 -5.46 -17.65 -2.02
N ARG A 55 -4.77 -18.11 -0.98
CA ARG A 55 -3.45 -17.66 -0.55
C ARG A 55 -2.34 -18.16 -1.48
N ASP A 56 -2.39 -19.41 -1.94
CA ASP A 56 -1.41 -19.97 -2.86
C ASP A 56 -1.39 -19.24 -4.21
N GLY A 57 -2.53 -18.66 -4.61
CA GLY A 57 -2.61 -17.73 -5.74
C GLY A 57 -1.89 -16.39 -5.51
N VAL A 58 -1.64 -16.00 -4.26
CA VAL A 58 -1.03 -14.70 -3.87
C VAL A 58 0.49 -14.78 -3.65
N GLN A 59 1.08 -15.98 -3.63
CA GLN A 59 2.51 -16.12 -3.34
C GLN A 59 3.39 -15.62 -4.49
N GLN A 60 3.72 -14.35 -4.43
CA GLN A 60 5.00 -13.92 -4.97
C GLN A 60 6.06 -14.51 -4.03
N GLY A 61 6.95 -15.38 -4.57
CA GLY A 61 7.84 -16.22 -3.75
C GLY A 61 8.75 -15.47 -2.76
N TRP A 62 9.01 -14.16 -2.97
CA TRP A 62 9.80 -13.33 -2.07
C TRP A 62 9.04 -12.91 -0.79
N MET A 63 7.68 -12.87 -0.83
CA MET A 63 6.85 -12.49 0.32
C MET A 63 6.61 -13.65 1.30
N GLN A 64 6.82 -14.88 0.86
CA GLN A 64 6.56 -16.07 1.67
C GLN A 64 7.22 -16.05 3.06
N PRO A 65 8.49 -15.59 3.22
CA PRO A 65 9.12 -15.51 4.53
C PRO A 65 8.48 -14.52 5.50
N TYR A 66 7.75 -13.52 5.00
CA TYR A 66 7.22 -12.41 5.80
C TYR A 66 5.78 -12.64 6.28
N HIS A 67 5.02 -13.56 5.68
CA HIS A 67 3.61 -13.79 6.03
C HIS A 67 3.36 -14.23 7.48
N SER A 68 4.31 -14.93 8.10
CA SER A 68 4.19 -15.40 9.48
C SER A 68 4.79 -14.43 10.51
N GLU A 69 5.48 -13.39 10.07
CA GLU A 69 6.33 -12.57 10.91
C GLU A 69 5.90 -11.09 10.94
N LEU A 70 5.09 -10.66 9.97
CA LEU A 70 4.57 -9.28 9.87
C LEU A 70 3.06 -9.24 10.09
N PRO A 71 2.51 -8.11 10.61
CA PRO A 71 1.07 -7.91 10.73
C PRO A 71 0.34 -8.11 9.41
N GLU A 72 -0.89 -8.65 9.49
CA GLU A 72 -1.71 -8.96 8.31
C GLU A 72 -1.99 -7.74 7.44
N GLU A 73 -2.27 -6.61 8.06
CA GLU A 73 -2.53 -5.34 7.38
C GLU A 73 -1.32 -4.90 6.55
N TYR A 74 -0.12 -5.01 7.12
CA TYR A 74 1.11 -4.65 6.42
C TYR A 74 1.41 -5.59 5.24
N THR A 75 1.18 -6.90 5.40
CA THR A 75 1.33 -7.87 4.30
C THR A 75 0.29 -7.67 3.22
N THR A 76 -0.93 -7.27 3.59
CA THR A 76 -2.00 -6.91 2.65
C THR A 76 -1.61 -5.70 1.79
N TYR A 77 -1.08 -4.64 2.41
CA TYR A 77 -0.60 -3.47 1.67
C TYR A 77 0.51 -3.84 0.68
N ILE A 78 1.49 -4.64 1.12
CA ILE A 78 2.59 -5.10 0.24
C ILE A 78 2.06 -5.91 -0.95
N ALA A 79 1.04 -6.75 -0.73
CA ALA A 79 0.43 -7.54 -1.80
C ALA A 79 -0.26 -6.63 -2.84
N PHE A 80 -1.01 -5.62 -2.40
CA PHE A 80 -1.61 -4.64 -3.30
C PHE A 80 -0.56 -3.85 -4.09
N GLU A 81 0.50 -3.40 -3.41
CA GLU A 81 1.57 -2.65 -4.05
C GLU A 81 2.29 -3.47 -5.13
N ALA A 82 2.48 -4.77 -4.88
CA ALA A 82 3.12 -5.68 -5.83
C ALA A 82 2.27 -5.98 -7.08
N GLU A 83 0.95 -5.83 -7.00
CA GLU A 83 0.02 -6.03 -8.11
C GLU A 83 -0.35 -4.72 -8.81
N ALA A 84 -0.05 -3.57 -8.19
CA ALA A 84 -0.38 -2.28 -8.75
C ALA A 84 0.45 -1.95 -10.01
N ARG A 85 -0.17 -1.30 -10.99
CA ARG A 85 0.54 -0.67 -12.12
C ARG A 85 1.14 0.67 -11.75
N SER A 86 0.48 1.38 -10.80
CA SER A 86 0.92 2.69 -10.34
C SER A 86 0.50 2.94 -8.89
N VAL A 87 1.36 3.68 -8.18
CA VAL A 87 1.11 4.18 -6.84
C VAL A 87 1.24 5.70 -6.84
N SER A 88 0.16 6.37 -6.45
CA SER A 88 0.13 7.81 -6.17
C SER A 88 0.16 7.99 -4.65
N ASN A 89 1.32 8.37 -4.11
CA ASN A 89 1.54 8.45 -2.67
C ASN A 89 1.77 9.90 -2.23
N TYR A 90 0.98 10.37 -1.28
CA TYR A 90 1.23 11.61 -0.57
C TYR A 90 1.71 11.32 0.85
N GLU A 91 2.80 11.98 1.25
CA GLU A 91 3.38 11.85 2.58
C GLU A 91 3.58 13.20 3.25
N SER A 92 3.01 13.35 4.45
CA SER A 92 3.09 14.59 5.22
C SER A 92 4.30 14.65 6.16
N LEU A 93 4.78 13.52 6.67
CA LEU A 93 5.78 13.47 7.75
C LEU A 93 7.00 12.60 7.44
N PHE A 94 6.90 11.69 6.48
CA PHE A 94 7.92 10.70 6.17
C PHE A 94 8.29 10.73 4.69
N VAL A 95 9.42 10.15 4.36
CA VAL A 95 9.71 9.75 2.98
C VAL A 95 8.88 8.50 2.67
N PRO A 96 8.23 8.39 1.49
CA PRO A 96 7.52 7.18 1.08
C PRO A 96 8.34 5.91 1.24
N GLY A 97 7.72 4.82 1.70
CA GLY A 97 8.41 3.56 1.99
C GLY A 97 9.26 3.03 0.84
N LEU A 98 8.76 3.17 -0.39
CA LEU A 98 9.47 2.77 -1.62
C LEU A 98 10.72 3.62 -1.94
N LEU A 99 10.88 4.79 -1.30
CA LEU A 99 12.01 5.69 -1.49
C LEU A 99 12.93 5.76 -0.26
N GLN A 100 12.70 4.94 0.76
CA GLN A 100 13.52 4.97 1.99
C GLN A 100 14.82 4.20 1.81
N THR A 101 15.92 4.77 2.31
CA THR A 101 17.14 3.98 2.54
C THR A 101 16.97 3.11 3.78
N GLU A 102 17.73 2.02 3.88
CA GLU A 102 17.65 1.07 5.01
C GLU A 102 17.83 1.78 6.36
N ALA A 103 18.83 2.66 6.49
CA ALA A 103 19.10 3.40 7.72
C ALA A 103 17.96 4.37 8.10
N TYR A 104 17.30 4.97 7.11
CA TYR A 104 16.12 5.82 7.32
C TYR A 104 14.90 4.97 7.72
N ALA A 105 14.64 3.88 6.99
CA ALA A 105 13.56 2.95 7.29
C ALA A 105 13.66 2.39 8.71
N HIS A 106 14.84 1.93 9.11
CA HIS A 106 15.10 1.44 10.46
C HIS A 106 14.76 2.50 11.51
N ALA A 107 15.23 3.73 11.33
CA ALA A 107 15.00 4.81 12.30
C ALA A 107 13.52 5.21 12.40
N VAL A 108 12.80 5.26 11.26
CA VAL A 108 11.35 5.55 11.24
C VAL A 108 10.57 4.43 11.93
N ILE A 109 10.82 3.17 11.56
CA ILE A 109 10.10 2.02 12.13
C ILE A 109 10.33 1.96 13.64
N THR A 110 11.57 2.10 14.12
CA THR A 110 11.87 2.12 15.55
C THR A 110 11.18 3.29 16.27
N GLY A 111 11.11 4.47 15.64
CA GLY A 111 10.47 5.65 16.23
C GLY A 111 8.93 5.56 16.28
N VAL A 112 8.32 4.95 15.26
CA VAL A 112 6.86 4.82 15.17
C VAL A 112 6.34 3.63 15.97
N LEU A 113 7.14 2.58 16.11
CA LEU A 113 6.80 1.36 16.84
C LEU A 113 7.73 1.15 18.05
N PRO A 114 7.64 1.99 19.09
CA PRO A 114 8.56 1.95 20.22
C PRO A 114 8.51 0.67 21.07
N MET A 115 7.43 -0.13 20.91
CA MET A 115 7.24 -1.40 21.61
C MET A 115 7.60 -2.62 20.74
N ALA A 116 7.96 -2.43 19.47
CA ALA A 116 8.38 -3.53 18.60
C ALA A 116 9.72 -4.11 19.05
N SER A 117 9.84 -5.44 18.94
CA SER A 117 11.12 -6.10 19.17
C SER A 117 12.13 -5.74 18.06
N GLU A 118 13.43 -5.84 18.36
CA GLU A 118 14.50 -5.62 17.38
C GLU A 118 14.31 -6.52 16.14
N ARG A 119 13.93 -7.78 16.37
CA ARG A 119 13.62 -8.73 15.30
C ARG A 119 12.48 -8.23 14.40
N GLU A 120 11.39 -7.73 14.98
CA GLU A 120 10.26 -7.18 14.21
C GLU A 120 10.69 -5.95 13.39
N VAL A 121 11.49 -5.05 13.98
CA VAL A 121 12.03 -3.89 13.28
C VAL A 121 12.86 -4.33 12.07
N GLU A 122 13.79 -5.28 12.26
CA GLU A 122 14.61 -5.80 11.17
C GLU A 122 13.79 -6.44 10.04
N GLN A 123 12.75 -7.19 10.38
CA GLN A 123 11.87 -7.83 9.39
C GLN A 123 11.11 -6.80 8.57
N ARG A 124 10.55 -5.78 9.22
CA ARG A 124 9.89 -4.65 8.54
C ARG A 124 10.84 -3.87 7.63
N VAL A 125 12.08 -3.66 8.09
CA VAL A 125 13.12 -3.00 7.28
C VAL A 125 13.44 -3.85 6.05
N ARG A 126 13.70 -5.14 6.21
CA ARG A 126 13.99 -6.05 5.08
C ARG A 126 12.85 -6.07 4.07
N ALA A 127 11.60 -6.26 4.52
CA ALA A 127 10.44 -6.24 3.66
C ALA A 127 10.31 -4.90 2.90
N ARG A 128 10.58 -3.77 3.57
CA ARG A 128 10.54 -2.43 2.97
C ARG A 128 11.60 -2.22 1.89
N ILE A 129 12.81 -2.71 2.11
CA ILE A 129 13.88 -2.61 1.10
C ILE A 129 13.63 -3.57 -0.07
N GLU A 130 13.14 -4.78 0.20
CA GLU A 130 12.83 -5.76 -0.85
C GLU A 130 11.73 -5.28 -1.80
N ARG A 131 10.70 -4.60 -1.29
CA ARG A 131 9.62 -3.99 -2.09
C ARG A 131 10.13 -3.00 -3.14
N GLN A 132 11.26 -2.34 -2.91
CA GLN A 132 11.84 -1.38 -3.85
C GLN A 132 12.25 -2.01 -5.19
N ARG A 133 12.38 -3.34 -5.26
CA ARG A 133 12.60 -4.07 -6.52
C ARG A 133 11.47 -3.86 -7.51
N LEU A 134 10.24 -3.62 -7.03
CA LEU A 134 9.09 -3.30 -7.87
C LEU A 134 9.31 -2.06 -8.75
N LEU A 135 10.22 -1.18 -8.35
CA LEU A 135 10.60 0.02 -9.11
C LEU A 135 11.69 -0.23 -10.16
N SER A 136 12.40 -1.37 -10.09
CA SER A 136 13.60 -1.67 -10.90
C SER A 136 13.39 -2.82 -11.91
N GLU A 137 12.34 -3.64 -11.75
CA GLU A 137 12.11 -4.83 -12.57
C GLU A 137 11.31 -4.54 -13.85
N PRO A 138 11.40 -5.39 -14.91
CA PRO A 138 10.59 -5.24 -16.12
C PRO A 138 9.09 -5.28 -15.80
N GLY A 139 8.33 -4.34 -16.34
CA GLY A 139 6.91 -4.15 -15.99
C GLY A 139 6.72 -3.25 -14.79
N THR A 140 7.71 -2.45 -14.48
CA THR A 140 7.92 -1.63 -13.30
C THR A 140 6.71 -0.84 -12.87
N LEU A 141 6.48 -0.90 -11.55
CA LEU A 141 5.58 -0.03 -10.85
C LEU A 141 5.90 1.44 -11.14
N LYS A 142 4.88 2.22 -11.48
CA LYS A 142 5.02 3.67 -11.61
C LYS A 142 4.74 4.31 -10.25
N LEU A 143 5.66 5.14 -9.78
CA LEU A 143 5.51 5.86 -8.51
C LEU A 143 5.41 7.36 -8.76
N TRP A 144 4.34 7.97 -8.26
CA TRP A 144 4.26 9.41 -8.08
C TRP A 144 4.20 9.74 -6.60
N ALA A 145 5.31 10.21 -6.06
CA ALA A 145 5.45 10.58 -4.66
C ALA A 145 5.37 12.11 -4.51
N ILE A 146 4.40 12.58 -3.74
CA ILE A 146 4.29 13.97 -3.32
C ILE A 146 4.61 14.01 -1.82
N LEU A 147 5.56 14.83 -1.43
CA LEU A 147 5.94 15.01 -0.04
C LEU A 147 5.68 16.45 0.40
N ASP A 148 5.20 16.59 1.63
CA ASP A 148 5.28 17.87 2.32
C ASP A 148 6.75 18.19 2.64
N GLU A 149 7.15 19.44 2.53
CA GLU A 149 8.51 19.89 2.84
C GLU A 149 8.94 19.54 4.27
N ALA A 150 7.99 19.38 5.21
CA ALA A 150 8.25 18.94 6.57
C ALA A 150 8.98 17.60 6.65
N ALA A 151 8.69 16.67 5.73
CA ALA A 151 9.37 15.38 5.67
C ALA A 151 10.87 15.49 5.41
N LEU A 152 11.29 16.53 4.67
CA LEU A 152 12.70 16.78 4.33
C LEU A 152 13.48 17.42 5.47
N HIS A 153 12.80 18.21 6.31
CA HIS A 153 13.41 18.93 7.43
C HIS A 153 13.50 18.10 8.72
N ARG A 154 12.71 17.06 8.85
CA ARG A 154 12.73 16.17 10.01
C ARG A 154 14.03 15.39 10.08
N GLN A 155 14.84 15.64 11.13
CA GLN A 155 16.13 14.98 11.33
C GLN A 155 15.97 13.53 11.82
N VAL A 156 15.70 12.62 10.91
CA VAL A 156 15.60 11.17 11.20
C VAL A 156 17.00 10.62 11.39
N ARG A 157 17.35 10.22 12.64
CA ARG A 157 18.66 9.66 13.03
C ARG A 157 19.89 10.52 12.64
N GLY A 158 19.68 11.84 12.47
CA GLY A 158 20.75 12.79 12.27
C GLY A 158 21.12 13.07 10.80
N ARG A 159 22.04 14.04 10.64
CA ARG A 159 22.36 14.65 9.33
C ARG A 159 22.90 13.67 8.30
N ASP A 160 23.67 12.68 8.70
CA ASP A 160 24.29 11.74 7.75
C ASP A 160 23.26 10.77 7.15
N VAL A 161 22.29 10.33 7.94
CA VAL A 161 21.18 9.51 7.45
C VAL A 161 20.32 10.34 6.51
N MET A 162 19.95 11.56 6.89
CA MET A 162 19.16 12.45 6.05
C MET A 162 19.87 12.79 4.74
N ARG A 163 21.16 13.09 4.76
CA ARG A 163 21.93 13.36 3.53
C ARG A 163 21.90 12.18 2.57
N ARG A 164 22.09 10.94 3.06
CA ARG A 164 21.99 9.73 2.22
C ARG A 164 20.58 9.54 1.69
N GLN A 165 19.58 9.78 2.53
CA GLN A 165 18.18 9.68 2.14
C GLN A 165 17.83 10.67 1.03
N LEU A 166 18.17 11.93 1.17
CA LEU A 166 17.90 12.96 0.16
C LEU A 166 18.65 12.67 -1.15
N ASN A 167 19.91 12.24 -1.07
CA ASN A 167 20.65 11.83 -2.26
C ASN A 167 20.02 10.60 -2.97
N HIS A 168 19.45 9.67 -2.21
CA HIS A 168 18.71 8.54 -2.77
C HIS A 168 17.46 9.01 -3.52
N MET A 169 16.68 9.92 -2.94
CA MET A 169 15.51 10.52 -3.58
C MET A 169 15.85 11.29 -4.86
N ILE A 170 16.95 12.05 -4.86
CA ILE A 170 17.45 12.76 -6.06
C ILE A 170 17.76 11.77 -7.19
N LYS A 171 18.36 10.62 -6.86
CA LYS A 171 18.62 9.56 -7.86
C LYS A 171 17.31 8.95 -8.37
N ALA A 172 16.41 8.61 -7.48
CA ALA A 172 15.10 8.05 -7.81
C ALA A 172 14.29 9.00 -8.72
N ALA A 173 14.34 10.31 -8.47
CA ALA A 173 13.64 11.31 -9.29
C ALA A 173 14.15 11.41 -10.75
N ASN A 174 15.30 10.80 -11.09
CA ASN A 174 15.82 10.71 -12.45
C ASN A 174 15.37 9.44 -13.18
N GLU A 175 14.70 8.50 -12.52
CA GLU A 175 14.21 7.28 -13.14
C GLU A 175 12.90 7.54 -13.90
N PRO A 176 12.70 6.93 -15.07
CA PRO A 176 11.58 7.26 -15.96
C PRO A 176 10.20 6.87 -15.43
N ASN A 177 10.14 5.96 -14.47
CA ASN A 177 8.91 5.48 -13.84
C ASN A 177 8.63 6.14 -12.47
N MET A 178 9.43 7.13 -12.07
CA MET A 178 9.28 7.80 -10.78
C MET A 178 9.14 9.32 -10.95
N ILE A 179 8.19 9.90 -10.22
CA ILE A 179 8.03 11.35 -10.07
C ILE A 179 8.09 11.65 -8.59
N VAL A 180 8.98 12.57 -8.21
CA VAL A 180 9.10 13.06 -6.83
C VAL A 180 8.81 14.56 -6.84
N GLN A 181 7.77 14.96 -6.12
CA GLN A 181 7.32 16.34 -6.01
C GLN A 181 7.30 16.77 -4.55
N ILE A 182 7.64 18.01 -4.27
CA ILE A 182 7.64 18.58 -2.92
C ILE A 182 6.62 19.72 -2.87
N ILE A 183 5.75 19.70 -1.87
CA ILE A 183 4.89 20.82 -1.54
C ILE A 183 5.66 21.71 -0.56
N PRO A 184 6.07 22.92 -0.96
CA PRO A 184 6.85 23.81 -0.12
C PRO A 184 5.98 24.43 0.99
N TYR A 185 6.57 24.80 2.11
CA TYR A 185 5.86 25.53 3.17
C TYR A 185 5.17 26.82 2.69
N SER A 186 5.72 27.44 1.65
CA SER A 186 5.13 28.64 1.04
C SER A 186 3.78 28.39 0.35
N ALA A 187 3.43 27.13 0.06
CA ALA A 187 2.10 26.77 -0.45
C ALA A 187 0.99 26.99 0.59
N GLY A 188 1.34 27.06 1.87
CA GLY A 188 0.39 27.25 2.96
C GLY A 188 -0.57 26.08 3.14
N ALA A 189 -1.83 26.37 3.39
CA ALA A 189 -2.85 25.33 3.59
C ALA A 189 -3.19 24.62 2.28
N HIS A 190 -3.16 23.29 2.29
CA HIS A 190 -3.43 22.46 1.12
C HIS A 190 -4.23 21.18 1.48
N ALA A 191 -4.75 20.52 0.47
CA ALA A 191 -5.67 19.39 0.63
C ALA A 191 -5.07 18.14 1.30
N GLY A 192 -3.73 18.01 1.34
CA GLY A 192 -3.01 16.89 1.98
C GLY A 192 -2.87 17.01 3.50
N MET A 193 -3.16 18.16 4.12
CA MET A 193 -2.97 18.38 5.55
C MET A 193 -3.68 17.38 6.48
N PRO A 194 -4.82 16.76 6.11
CA PRO A 194 -5.46 15.75 6.96
C PRO A 194 -4.63 14.49 7.19
N GLY A 195 -3.67 14.16 6.33
CA GLY A 195 -2.77 13.03 6.51
C GLY A 195 -2.30 12.37 5.23
N SER A 196 -1.35 11.44 5.39
CA SER A 196 -0.76 10.66 4.30
C SER A 196 -1.73 9.61 3.75
N PHE A 197 -1.59 9.30 2.46
CA PHE A 197 -2.33 8.22 1.81
C PHE A 197 -1.59 7.70 0.57
N ALA A 198 -1.95 6.50 0.14
CA ALA A 198 -1.52 5.94 -1.13
C ALA A 198 -2.74 5.50 -1.94
N LEU A 199 -2.83 5.91 -3.20
CA LEU A 199 -3.79 5.41 -4.18
C LEU A 199 -3.07 4.40 -5.07
N LEU A 200 -3.52 3.15 -5.03
CA LEU A 200 -3.00 2.03 -5.82
C LEU A 200 -3.95 1.77 -6.98
N GLU A 201 -3.42 1.85 -8.20
CA GLU A 201 -4.17 1.57 -9.42
C GLU A 201 -3.71 0.26 -10.03
N PHE A 202 -4.65 -0.59 -10.46
CA PHE A 202 -4.34 -1.91 -10.99
C PHE A 202 -4.39 -1.95 -12.53
N PRO A 203 -3.64 -2.89 -13.16
CA PRO A 203 -3.57 -2.97 -14.61
C PRO A 203 -4.89 -3.41 -15.26
N ASN A 204 -5.69 -4.23 -14.57
CA ASN A 204 -6.98 -4.67 -15.07
C ASN A 204 -8.08 -3.66 -14.65
N PRO A 205 -8.76 -2.98 -15.60
CA PRO A 205 -9.81 -1.99 -15.30
C PRO A 205 -10.99 -2.54 -14.50
N ALA A 206 -11.12 -3.87 -14.44
CA ALA A 206 -12.14 -4.52 -13.66
C ALA A 206 -11.74 -4.70 -12.18
N ASP A 207 -10.49 -4.50 -11.80
CA ASP A 207 -10.03 -4.51 -10.41
C ASP A 207 -10.20 -3.11 -9.82
N PRO A 208 -10.97 -2.94 -8.72
CA PRO A 208 -11.15 -1.64 -8.12
C PRO A 208 -9.80 -1.14 -7.62
N ASP A 209 -9.50 0.14 -7.88
CA ASP A 209 -8.37 0.81 -7.24
C ASP A 209 -8.55 0.82 -5.73
N VAL A 210 -7.46 0.97 -4.99
CA VAL A 210 -7.47 0.94 -3.54
C VAL A 210 -6.79 2.19 -2.99
N VAL A 211 -7.44 2.85 -2.03
CA VAL A 211 -6.79 3.87 -1.20
C VAL A 211 -6.35 3.24 0.11
N HIS A 212 -5.10 3.35 0.43
CA HIS A 212 -4.52 2.94 1.70
C HIS A 212 -4.22 4.17 2.57
N ILE A 213 -4.59 4.07 3.85
CA ILE A 213 -4.31 5.08 4.87
C ILE A 213 -3.75 4.33 6.09
N ASP A 214 -2.51 4.63 6.46
CA ASP A 214 -1.89 4.13 7.68
C ASP A 214 -2.35 4.99 8.89
N SER A 215 -2.83 4.36 9.94
CA SER A 215 -3.26 5.04 11.16
C SER A 215 -2.93 4.23 12.42
N LEU A 216 -2.93 4.91 13.58
CA LEU A 216 -2.75 4.24 14.89
C LEU A 216 -3.84 3.21 15.21
N ALA A 217 -5.00 3.30 14.56
CA ALA A 217 -6.10 2.35 14.71
C ALA A 217 -5.99 1.13 13.78
N GLY A 218 -4.94 1.09 12.94
CA GLY A 218 -4.70 0.09 11.91
C GLY A 218 -4.80 0.69 10.50
N ASP A 219 -4.44 -0.10 9.51
CA ASP A 219 -4.49 0.27 8.11
C ASP A 219 -5.93 0.26 7.57
N LEU A 220 -6.30 1.31 6.86
CA LEU A 220 -7.59 1.40 6.18
C LEU A 220 -7.38 1.17 4.67
N PHE A 221 -8.19 0.28 4.10
CA PHE A 221 -8.25 0.01 2.67
C PHE A 221 -9.63 0.41 2.15
N LEU A 222 -9.69 1.50 1.37
CA LEU A 222 -10.93 2.03 0.82
C LEU A 222 -11.05 1.59 -0.64
N GLU A 223 -12.11 0.87 -0.96
CA GLU A 223 -12.39 0.32 -2.30
C GLU A 223 -13.69 0.88 -2.90
N LYS A 224 -14.45 1.68 -2.13
CA LYS A 224 -15.66 2.30 -2.65
C LYS A 224 -15.33 3.35 -3.70
N GLU A 225 -15.99 3.30 -4.84
CA GLU A 225 -15.76 4.22 -5.96
C GLU A 225 -15.82 5.70 -5.54
N ALA A 226 -16.72 6.05 -4.62
CA ALA A 226 -16.84 7.42 -4.12
C ALA A 226 -15.59 7.88 -3.36
N ASP A 227 -15.00 7.00 -2.55
CA ASP A 227 -13.79 7.29 -1.80
C ASP A 227 -12.58 7.37 -2.74
N ILE A 228 -12.43 6.40 -3.65
CA ILE A 228 -11.36 6.39 -4.67
C ILE A 228 -11.39 7.67 -5.49
N ARG A 229 -12.56 8.07 -5.99
CA ARG A 229 -12.74 9.32 -6.75
C ARG A 229 -12.35 10.54 -5.93
N ARG A 230 -12.73 10.59 -4.64
CA ARG A 230 -12.38 11.69 -3.74
C ARG A 230 -10.87 11.81 -3.56
N TYR A 231 -10.16 10.70 -3.30
CA TYR A 231 -8.71 10.70 -3.11
C TYR A 231 -7.95 10.97 -4.42
N ARG A 232 -8.46 10.51 -5.55
CA ARG A 232 -7.91 10.85 -6.86
C ARG A 232 -7.97 12.36 -7.12
N LEU A 233 -9.12 13.00 -6.91
CA LEU A 233 -9.27 14.44 -7.02
C LEU A 233 -8.35 15.19 -6.05
N LEU A 234 -8.22 14.69 -4.82
CA LEU A 234 -7.32 15.26 -3.83
C LEU A 234 -5.88 15.20 -4.31
N PHE A 235 -5.44 14.05 -4.83
CA PHE A 235 -4.09 13.90 -5.37
C PHE A 235 -3.84 14.82 -6.57
N GLU A 236 -4.82 14.99 -7.48
CA GLU A 236 -4.71 15.93 -8.59
C GLU A 236 -4.55 17.39 -8.11
N HIS A 237 -5.23 17.79 -7.03
CA HIS A 237 -5.01 19.12 -6.43
C HIS A 237 -3.59 19.27 -5.87
N LEU A 238 -3.04 18.22 -5.24
CA LEU A 238 -1.67 18.26 -4.71
C LEU A 238 -0.63 18.33 -5.83
N ARG A 239 -0.89 17.69 -6.98
CA ARG A 239 -0.03 17.77 -8.17
C ARG A 239 0.05 19.15 -8.79
N ALA A 240 -0.98 19.96 -8.61
CA ALA A 240 -1.08 21.29 -9.21
C ALA A 240 -0.38 22.39 -8.40
N ILE A 241 0.09 22.07 -7.17
CA ILE A 241 0.87 22.96 -6.32
C ILE A 241 2.32 22.97 -6.74
#